data_817b7e9617f4db37a2264efe08cc5164
#
_entry.id   817b7e9617f4db37a2264efe08cc5164
#
_cell.length_a   1.000
_cell.length_b   1.000
_cell.length_c   1.000
_cell.angle_alpha   90.00
_cell.angle_beta   90.00
_cell.angle_gamma   90.00
#
_symmetry.space_group_name_H-M   'P 1'
#
loop_
_entity.id
_entity.type
_entity.pdbx_description
1 polymer ?
#
loop_
_entity_poly.entity_id
_entity_poly.type
_entity_poly.pdbx_seq_one_letter_code
_entity_poly.pdbx_strand_id
1 'polypeptide(L)'
;VASLASGAVIRALGVGLFVYHNELLGLADSWEAILQIMTNSDPYAANTGGPANPAREKLVALRLSLLRLHKELLDMERRDYERLHGKVNTGELFRLVIDHEQFAWLHNISEFVVRIDESLAAENPVTVEDTHNAIMLARKMFSPSEAGDAFQKRYFDAIQRDPAVVMVHAELARIFANEPGEAGAI
;
A
#
# COMPACT_ATOMS: atom_id res chain seq x y z
N VAL A 1 -21.28 -6.08 -13.33
CA VAL A 1 -19.89 -5.64 -13.58
C VAL A 1 -19.15 -5.34 -12.27
N ALA A 2 -19.87 -5.01 -11.17
CA ALA A 2 -19.27 -4.73 -9.85
C ALA A 2 -18.76 -5.99 -9.10
N SER A 3 -19.14 -7.20 -9.51
CA SER A 3 -18.82 -8.44 -8.80
C SER A 3 -17.38 -8.95 -8.99
N LEU A 4 -16.68 -8.53 -10.05
CA LEU A 4 -15.30 -8.97 -10.32
C LEU A 4 -14.26 -8.16 -9.53
N ALA A 5 -14.51 -6.88 -9.28
CA ALA A 5 -13.62 -6.02 -8.49
C ALA A 5 -13.59 -6.44 -7.01
N SER A 6 -14.75 -6.85 -6.45
CA SER A 6 -14.84 -7.33 -5.07
C SER A 6 -14.03 -8.62 -4.84
N GLY A 7 -13.98 -9.51 -5.84
CA GLY A 7 -13.21 -10.75 -5.76
C GLY A 7 -11.68 -10.53 -5.78
N ALA A 8 -11.21 -9.52 -6.49
CA ALA A 8 -9.79 -9.16 -6.53
C ALA A 8 -9.34 -8.46 -5.24
N VAL A 9 -10.16 -7.58 -4.69
CA VAL A 9 -9.91 -6.92 -3.40
C VAL A 9 -9.89 -7.93 -2.25
N ILE A 10 -10.81 -8.89 -2.24
CA ILE A 10 -10.83 -9.97 -1.25
C ILE A 10 -9.59 -10.88 -1.42
N ARG A 11 -9.12 -11.11 -2.65
CA ARG A 11 -7.85 -11.80 -2.90
C ARG A 11 -6.65 -10.98 -2.47
N ALA A 12 -6.65 -9.68 -2.73
CA ALA A 12 -5.58 -8.76 -2.39
C ALA A 12 -5.42 -8.57 -0.88
N LEU A 13 -6.53 -8.35 -0.20
CA LEU A 13 -6.59 -8.37 1.27
C LEU A 13 -6.43 -9.80 1.80
N GLY A 14 -6.89 -10.82 1.06
CA GLY A 14 -6.87 -12.21 1.47
C GLY A 14 -5.53 -12.91 1.26
N VAL A 15 -4.75 -12.61 0.25
CA VAL A 15 -3.43 -13.26 0.05
C VAL A 15 -2.38 -12.64 0.97
N GLY A 16 -2.34 -11.32 1.12
CA GLY A 16 -1.54 -10.68 2.17
C GLY A 16 -2.04 -11.03 3.58
N LEU A 17 -3.36 -11.13 3.79
CA LEU A 17 -3.97 -11.50 5.07
C LEU A 17 -4.00 -13.02 5.29
N PHE A 18 -4.12 -13.85 4.26
CA PHE A 18 -4.24 -15.32 4.38
C PHE A 18 -2.90 -15.98 4.72
N VAL A 19 -1.78 -15.46 4.26
CA VAL A 19 -0.46 -15.93 4.70
C VAL A 19 -0.24 -15.63 6.18
N TYR A 20 -0.86 -14.57 6.70
CA TYR A 20 -0.76 -14.16 8.12
C TYR A 20 -1.96 -14.59 8.97
N HIS A 21 -3.06 -15.08 8.38
CA HIS A 21 -4.28 -15.46 9.11
C HIS A 21 -4.03 -16.60 10.10
N ASN A 22 -3.11 -17.50 9.82
CA ASN A 22 -2.82 -18.64 10.71
C ASN A 22 -1.96 -18.25 11.94
N GLU A 23 -1.24 -17.13 11.87
CA GLU A 23 -0.50 -16.59 13.02
C GLU A 23 -1.29 -15.50 13.78
N LEU A 24 -2.32 -14.92 13.15
CA LEU A 24 -3.08 -13.79 13.65
C LEU A 24 -4.20 -14.15 14.64
N LEU A 25 -4.63 -15.42 14.71
CA LEU A 25 -5.65 -15.85 15.68
C LEU A 25 -5.19 -15.75 17.14
N GLY A 26 -3.90 -15.49 17.39
CA GLY A 26 -3.34 -15.26 18.71
C GLY A 26 -2.95 -13.82 19.04
N LEU A 27 -2.96 -12.90 18.06
CA LEU A 27 -2.47 -11.52 18.19
C LEU A 27 -3.53 -10.46 17.87
N ALA A 28 -4.81 -10.85 17.80
CA ALA A 28 -5.91 -10.07 17.23
C ALA A 28 -6.30 -8.79 18.00
N ASP A 29 -5.61 -8.42 19.06
CA ASP A 29 -5.95 -7.24 19.85
C ASP A 29 -5.31 -5.94 19.35
N SER A 30 -4.41 -5.99 18.37
CA SER A 30 -3.78 -4.78 17.83
C SER A 30 -3.58 -4.84 16.32
N TRP A 31 -4.33 -4.03 15.59
CA TRP A 31 -4.06 -3.72 14.18
C TRP A 31 -2.61 -3.25 13.95
N GLU A 32 -2.02 -2.55 14.92
CA GLU A 32 -0.61 -2.16 14.90
C GLU A 32 0.34 -3.35 14.87
N ALA A 33 0.05 -4.42 15.59
CA ALA A 33 0.86 -5.64 15.54
C ALA A 33 0.80 -6.30 14.15
N ILE A 34 -0.37 -6.31 13.52
CA ILE A 34 -0.54 -6.82 12.14
C ILE A 34 0.30 -6.00 11.17
N LEU A 35 0.22 -4.69 11.24
CA LEU A 35 1.00 -3.78 10.40
C LEU A 35 2.49 -3.85 10.71
N GLN A 36 2.87 -4.01 11.98
CA GLN A 36 4.26 -4.19 12.37
C GLN A 36 4.85 -5.46 11.75
N ILE A 37 4.10 -6.55 11.73
CA ILE A 37 4.47 -7.79 11.05
C ILE A 37 4.59 -7.56 9.54
N MET A 38 3.61 -6.90 8.92
CA MET A 38 3.61 -6.60 7.48
C MET A 38 4.73 -5.66 7.07
N THR A 39 5.18 -4.76 7.95
CA THR A 39 6.25 -3.80 7.66
C THR A 39 7.64 -4.29 8.06
N ASN A 40 7.75 -5.14 9.09
CA ASN A 40 9.04 -5.62 9.60
C ASN A 40 9.47 -6.96 9.00
N SER A 41 8.54 -7.74 8.45
CA SER A 41 8.88 -9.00 7.79
C SER A 41 8.92 -8.77 6.28
N ASP A 42 10.07 -9.01 5.65
CA ASP A 42 10.11 -9.29 4.22
C ASP A 42 9.67 -10.75 4.05
N PRO A 43 8.41 -11.02 3.68
CA PRO A 43 7.92 -12.39 3.51
C PRO A 43 8.65 -13.12 2.37
N TYR A 44 9.44 -12.38 1.60
CA TYR A 44 10.23 -12.87 0.49
C TYR A 44 11.74 -12.96 0.82
N ALA A 45 12.13 -12.68 2.07
CA ALA A 45 13.53 -12.77 2.52
C ALA A 45 14.11 -14.19 2.37
N ALA A 46 13.26 -15.22 2.46
CA ALA A 46 13.68 -16.62 2.29
C ALA A 46 14.23 -16.93 0.88
N ASN A 47 13.95 -16.08 -0.12
CA ASN A 47 14.43 -16.24 -1.50
C ASN A 47 15.73 -15.46 -1.78
N THR A 48 16.38 -14.90 -0.75
CA THR A 48 17.57 -14.05 -0.90
C THR A 48 18.91 -14.81 -0.93
N GLY A 49 18.88 -16.14 -1.10
CA GLY A 49 20.11 -16.95 -1.27
C GLY A 49 20.89 -16.73 -2.58
N GLY A 50 20.41 -15.81 -3.43
CA GLY A 50 21.08 -15.38 -4.66
C GLY A 50 21.93 -14.11 -4.45
N PRO A 51 22.70 -13.68 -5.48
CA PRO A 51 23.42 -12.42 -5.45
C PRO A 51 22.46 -11.24 -5.19
N ALA A 52 22.94 -10.22 -4.46
CA ALA A 52 22.17 -9.01 -4.18
C ALA A 52 21.51 -8.46 -5.47
N ASN A 53 20.20 -8.27 -5.42
CA ASN A 53 19.43 -7.70 -6.55
C ASN A 53 18.94 -6.29 -6.16
N PRO A 54 19.66 -5.22 -6.56
CA PRO A 54 19.30 -3.86 -6.22
C PRO A 54 17.91 -3.43 -6.73
N ALA A 55 17.46 -4.00 -7.86
CA ALA A 55 16.12 -3.74 -8.37
C ALA A 55 15.05 -4.29 -7.42
N ARG A 56 15.23 -5.52 -6.93
CA ARG A 56 14.35 -6.13 -5.94
C ARG A 56 14.34 -5.35 -4.63
N GLU A 57 15.50 -4.91 -4.15
CA GLU A 57 15.60 -4.11 -2.91
C GLU A 57 14.81 -2.79 -3.03
N LYS A 58 14.91 -2.10 -4.15
CA LYS A 58 14.13 -0.90 -4.43
C LYS A 58 12.62 -1.18 -4.48
N LEU A 59 12.21 -2.28 -5.09
CA LEU A 59 10.79 -2.66 -5.16
C LEU A 59 10.24 -3.00 -3.78
N VAL A 60 11.02 -3.66 -2.92
CA VAL A 60 10.69 -3.91 -1.51
C VAL A 60 10.58 -2.59 -0.74
N ALA A 61 11.50 -1.64 -0.95
CA ALA A 61 11.44 -0.33 -0.31
C ALA A 61 10.19 0.46 -0.72
N LEU A 62 9.81 0.43 -2.01
CA LEU A 62 8.57 1.01 -2.50
C LEU A 62 7.36 0.38 -1.81
N ARG A 63 7.28 -0.95 -1.77
CA ARG A 63 6.23 -1.71 -1.11
C ARG A 63 6.05 -1.28 0.35
N LEU A 64 7.14 -1.25 1.12
CA LEU A 64 7.09 -0.86 2.54
C LEU A 64 6.62 0.58 2.74
N SER A 65 7.04 1.52 1.88
CA SER A 65 6.58 2.91 1.93
C SER A 65 5.08 3.02 1.60
N LEU A 66 4.59 2.24 0.64
CA LEU A 66 3.16 2.20 0.30
C LEU A 66 2.30 1.60 1.43
N LEU A 67 2.79 0.57 2.12
CA LEU A 67 2.09 0.01 3.28
C LEU A 67 1.99 1.01 4.44
N ARG A 68 3.08 1.76 4.71
CA ARG A 68 3.05 2.84 5.72
C ARG A 68 2.07 3.93 5.34
N LEU A 69 2.08 4.36 4.08
CA LEU A 69 1.14 5.36 3.60
C LEU A 69 -0.31 4.87 3.71
N HIS A 70 -0.57 3.64 3.30
CA HIS A 70 -1.90 3.03 3.43
C HIS A 70 -2.37 3.02 4.88
N LYS A 71 -1.48 2.69 5.83
CA LYS A 71 -1.78 2.72 7.26
C LYS A 71 -2.22 4.12 7.72
N GLU A 72 -1.42 5.14 7.43
CA GLU A 72 -1.74 6.50 7.89
C GLU A 72 -3.04 7.03 7.29
N LEU A 73 -3.31 6.72 6.01
CA LEU A 73 -4.57 7.06 5.36
C LEU A 73 -5.76 6.30 5.96
N LEU A 74 -5.59 5.02 6.27
CA LEU A 74 -6.61 4.22 6.93
C LEU A 74 -6.91 4.74 8.34
N ASP A 75 -5.88 5.09 9.11
CA ASP A 75 -6.04 5.66 10.46
C ASP A 75 -6.71 7.04 10.40
N MET A 76 -6.44 7.84 9.39
CA MET A 76 -7.12 9.10 9.14
C MET A 76 -8.62 8.87 8.87
N GLU A 77 -8.96 8.00 7.92
CA GLU A 77 -10.35 7.69 7.58
C GLU A 77 -11.10 7.06 8.75
N ARG A 78 -10.43 6.19 9.53
CA ARG A 78 -10.99 5.65 10.76
C ARG A 78 -11.34 6.74 11.77
N ARG A 79 -10.42 7.68 12.04
CA ARG A 79 -10.67 8.80 12.96
C ARG A 79 -11.85 9.65 12.50
N ASP A 80 -11.96 9.90 11.19
CA ASP A 80 -13.07 10.64 10.61
C ASP A 80 -14.40 9.90 10.76
N TYR A 81 -14.41 8.59 10.51
CA TYR A 81 -15.59 7.75 10.70
C TYR A 81 -16.02 7.70 12.18
N GLU A 82 -15.07 7.43 13.08
CA GLU A 82 -15.35 7.33 14.53
C GLU A 82 -15.88 8.64 15.15
N ARG A 83 -15.51 9.77 14.56
CA ARG A 83 -16.00 11.08 15.01
C ARG A 83 -17.50 11.24 14.79
N LEU A 84 -18.05 10.63 13.76
CA LEU A 84 -19.48 10.70 13.39
C LEU A 84 -20.29 9.52 13.90
N HIS A 85 -19.70 8.34 14.00
CA HIS A 85 -20.41 7.09 14.25
C HIS A 85 -20.03 6.41 15.59
N GLY A 86 -19.04 6.95 16.30
CA GLY A 86 -18.51 6.34 17.52
C GLY A 86 -17.36 5.37 17.23
N LYS A 87 -16.73 4.91 18.32
CA LYS A 87 -15.56 3.99 18.24
C LYS A 87 -15.92 2.67 17.62
N VAL A 88 -15.03 2.18 16.74
CA VAL A 88 -15.13 0.88 16.09
C VAL A 88 -14.04 -0.07 16.59
N ASN A 89 -14.40 -1.33 16.77
CA ASN A 89 -13.45 -2.39 17.05
C ASN A 89 -12.76 -2.89 15.76
N THR A 90 -11.74 -3.74 15.89
CA THR A 90 -10.96 -4.25 14.74
C THR A 90 -11.82 -4.99 13.71
N GLY A 91 -12.79 -5.80 14.14
CA GLY A 91 -13.68 -6.54 13.24
C GLY A 91 -14.64 -5.64 12.48
N GLU A 92 -15.15 -4.59 13.13
CA GLU A 92 -15.97 -3.56 12.50
C GLU A 92 -15.17 -2.76 11.49
N LEU A 93 -13.96 -2.31 11.87
CA LEU A 93 -13.06 -1.61 10.96
C LEU A 93 -12.76 -2.45 9.72
N PHE A 94 -12.50 -3.74 9.88
CA PHE A 94 -12.25 -4.64 8.75
C PHE A 94 -13.42 -4.68 7.77
N ARG A 95 -14.67 -4.76 8.28
CA ARG A 95 -15.87 -4.70 7.44
C ARG A 95 -16.01 -3.36 6.73
N LEU A 96 -15.74 -2.26 7.43
CA LEU A 96 -15.78 -0.92 6.85
C LEU A 96 -14.76 -0.78 5.71
N VAL A 97 -13.55 -1.26 5.89
CA VAL A 97 -12.51 -1.21 4.85
C VAL A 97 -12.94 -1.99 3.60
N ILE A 98 -13.66 -3.10 3.75
CA ILE A 98 -14.13 -3.91 2.61
C ILE A 98 -15.34 -3.30 1.92
N ASP A 99 -16.34 -2.87 2.68
CA ASP A 99 -17.68 -2.63 2.15
C ASP A 99 -18.11 -1.16 2.17
N HIS A 100 -17.45 -0.29 2.97
CA HIS A 100 -17.91 1.07 3.17
C HIS A 100 -17.29 2.04 2.15
N GLU A 101 -18.12 2.88 1.53
CA GLU A 101 -17.74 3.83 0.46
C GLU A 101 -16.62 4.78 0.88
N GLN A 102 -16.59 5.21 2.16
CA GLN A 102 -15.56 6.11 2.68
C GLN A 102 -14.15 5.52 2.51
N PHE A 103 -13.99 4.20 2.65
CA PHE A 103 -12.70 3.51 2.60
C PHE A 103 -12.36 2.98 1.19
N ALA A 104 -13.34 2.97 0.27
CA ALA A 104 -13.19 2.33 -1.04
C ALA A 104 -12.01 2.86 -1.87
N TRP A 105 -11.67 4.14 -1.74
CA TRP A 105 -10.55 4.74 -2.46
C TRP A 105 -9.17 4.20 -2.05
N LEU A 106 -9.05 3.66 -0.83
CA LEU A 106 -7.83 3.03 -0.33
C LEU A 106 -7.51 1.70 -1.02
N HIS A 107 -8.51 1.07 -1.65
CA HIS A 107 -8.33 -0.17 -2.41
C HIS A 107 -7.33 -0.01 -3.56
N ASN A 108 -7.23 1.18 -4.15
CA ASN A 108 -6.22 1.45 -5.18
C ASN A 108 -4.79 1.21 -4.69
N ILE A 109 -4.51 1.53 -3.42
CA ILE A 109 -3.20 1.31 -2.80
C ILE A 109 -3.00 -0.18 -2.57
N SER A 110 -4.00 -0.87 -2.00
CA SER A 110 -3.95 -2.31 -1.73
C SER A 110 -3.72 -3.11 -3.02
N GLU A 111 -4.43 -2.78 -4.09
CA GLU A 111 -4.27 -3.42 -5.41
C GLU A 111 -2.87 -3.20 -5.97
N PHE A 112 -2.32 -1.99 -5.78
CA PHE A 112 -0.98 -1.69 -6.24
C PHE A 112 0.08 -2.47 -5.46
N VAL A 113 -0.06 -2.57 -4.13
CA VAL A 113 0.82 -3.38 -3.27
C VAL A 113 0.79 -4.84 -3.70
N VAL A 114 -0.40 -5.40 -4.00
CA VAL A 114 -0.53 -6.80 -4.47
C VAL A 114 0.22 -7.04 -5.77
N ARG A 115 0.16 -6.11 -6.72
CA ARG A 115 0.96 -6.23 -7.97
C ARG A 115 2.46 -6.26 -7.71
N ILE A 116 2.92 -5.47 -6.73
CA ILE A 116 4.33 -5.52 -6.30
C ILE A 116 4.62 -6.89 -5.67
N ASP A 117 3.75 -7.40 -4.82
CA ASP A 117 3.90 -8.70 -4.17
C ASP A 117 3.95 -9.84 -5.19
N GLU A 118 3.09 -9.82 -6.21
CA GLU A 118 3.11 -10.77 -7.31
C GLU A 118 4.44 -10.74 -8.07
N SER A 119 4.98 -9.54 -8.32
CA SER A 119 6.28 -9.37 -8.99
C SER A 119 7.45 -9.89 -8.12
N LEU A 120 7.38 -9.67 -6.80
CA LEU A 120 8.39 -10.13 -5.83
C LEU A 120 8.34 -11.67 -5.64
N ALA A 121 7.17 -12.29 -5.80
CA ALA A 121 6.93 -13.72 -5.64
C ALA A 121 7.16 -14.52 -6.94
N ALA A 122 7.31 -13.84 -8.07
CA ALA A 122 7.50 -14.49 -9.36
C ALA A 122 8.80 -15.33 -9.38
N GLU A 123 8.79 -16.45 -10.13
CA GLU A 123 9.96 -17.29 -10.31
C GLU A 123 11.11 -16.58 -11.01
N ASN A 124 10.79 -15.65 -11.92
CA ASN A 124 11.78 -14.84 -12.61
C ASN A 124 12.30 -13.72 -11.70
N PRO A 125 13.62 -13.45 -11.71
CA PRO A 125 14.17 -12.34 -10.94
C PRO A 125 13.56 -11.00 -11.36
N VAL A 126 13.26 -10.13 -10.38
CA VAL A 126 12.85 -8.76 -10.64
C VAL A 126 13.91 -8.03 -11.44
N THR A 127 13.50 -7.42 -12.53
CA THR A 127 14.39 -6.65 -13.40
C THR A 127 14.45 -5.16 -13.01
N VAL A 128 15.45 -4.45 -13.50
CA VAL A 128 15.54 -2.98 -13.36
C VAL A 128 14.34 -2.29 -14.03
N GLU A 129 13.91 -2.81 -15.17
CA GLU A 129 12.77 -2.29 -15.92
C GLU A 129 11.45 -2.47 -15.14
N ASP A 130 11.21 -3.65 -14.56
CA ASP A 130 10.03 -3.90 -13.72
C ASP A 130 9.96 -2.90 -12.55
N THR A 131 11.08 -2.70 -11.89
CA THR A 131 11.18 -1.77 -10.76
C THR A 131 10.96 -0.32 -11.19
N HIS A 132 11.60 0.08 -12.29
CA HIS A 132 11.41 1.42 -12.86
C HIS A 132 9.94 1.67 -13.21
N ASN A 133 9.30 0.74 -13.91
CA ASN A 133 7.88 0.84 -14.28
C ASN A 133 6.97 0.93 -13.06
N ALA A 134 7.23 0.14 -12.02
CA ALA A 134 6.47 0.19 -10.77
C ALA A 134 6.62 1.57 -10.09
N ILE A 135 7.84 2.13 -10.02
CA ILE A 135 8.10 3.44 -9.41
C ILE A 135 7.45 4.55 -10.22
N MET A 136 7.49 4.50 -11.56
CA MET A 136 6.84 5.49 -12.42
C MET A 136 5.32 5.48 -12.29
N LEU A 137 4.70 4.28 -12.20
CA LEU A 137 3.28 4.14 -11.93
C LEU A 137 2.91 4.70 -10.56
N ALA A 138 3.71 4.38 -9.53
CA ALA A 138 3.50 4.92 -8.19
C ALA A 138 3.63 6.45 -8.19
N ARG A 139 4.67 7.01 -8.81
CA ARG A 139 4.85 8.46 -8.94
C ARG A 139 3.63 9.14 -9.55
N LYS A 140 3.08 8.56 -10.62
CA LYS A 140 1.88 9.08 -11.28
C LYS A 140 0.66 9.01 -10.36
N MET A 141 0.43 7.86 -9.72
CA MET A 141 -0.71 7.63 -8.85
C MET A 141 -0.68 8.53 -7.61
N PHE A 142 0.47 8.63 -6.95
CA PHE A 142 0.65 9.39 -5.71
C PHE A 142 1.12 10.84 -5.94
N SER A 143 0.85 11.40 -7.13
CA SER A 143 0.99 12.83 -7.41
C SER A 143 -0.28 13.55 -6.93
N PRO A 144 -0.25 14.26 -5.78
CA PRO A 144 -1.45 14.90 -5.25
C PRO A 144 -1.89 16.04 -6.17
N SER A 145 -3.18 16.10 -6.52
CA SER A 145 -3.68 17.10 -7.46
C SER A 145 -5.16 17.39 -7.23
N GLU A 146 -5.53 18.66 -7.12
CA GLU A 146 -6.93 19.11 -7.09
C GLU A 146 -7.66 18.86 -8.41
N ALA A 147 -6.93 18.87 -9.52
CA ALA A 147 -7.47 18.67 -10.88
C ALA A 147 -7.30 17.21 -11.37
N GLY A 148 -6.76 16.33 -10.53
CA GLY A 148 -6.48 14.93 -10.86
C GLY A 148 -7.74 14.05 -10.91
N ASP A 149 -7.51 12.74 -10.98
CA ASP A 149 -8.58 11.74 -10.86
C ASP A 149 -9.16 11.69 -9.43
N ALA A 150 -10.14 10.81 -9.21
CA ALA A 150 -10.83 10.70 -7.92
C ALA A 150 -9.88 10.33 -6.77
N PHE A 151 -8.88 9.47 -7.02
CA PHE A 151 -7.88 9.08 -6.03
C PHE A 151 -6.95 10.26 -5.72
N GLN A 152 -6.39 10.91 -6.74
CA GLN A 152 -5.46 12.02 -6.59
C GLN A 152 -6.06 13.21 -5.83
N LYS A 153 -7.36 13.50 -6.06
CA LYS A 153 -8.10 14.53 -5.32
C LYS A 153 -8.23 14.18 -3.84
N ARG A 154 -8.69 12.96 -3.51
CA ARG A 154 -8.79 12.52 -2.12
C ARG A 154 -7.42 12.46 -1.44
N TYR A 155 -6.40 12.04 -2.16
CA TYR A 155 -5.03 12.02 -1.67
C TYR A 155 -4.49 13.42 -1.41
N PHE A 156 -4.77 14.39 -2.29
CA PHE A 156 -4.45 15.80 -2.07
C PHE A 156 -5.12 16.32 -0.79
N ASP A 157 -6.42 16.08 -0.63
CA ASP A 157 -7.16 16.49 0.58
C ASP A 157 -6.59 15.85 1.85
N ALA A 158 -6.17 14.58 1.79
CA ALA A 158 -5.56 13.89 2.92
C ALA A 158 -4.25 14.55 3.35
N ILE A 159 -3.37 14.88 2.40
CA ILE A 159 -2.10 15.60 2.66
C ILE A 159 -2.36 16.97 3.28
N GLN A 160 -3.40 17.69 2.86
CA GLN A 160 -3.72 19.00 3.43
C GLN A 160 -4.23 18.92 4.87
N ARG A 161 -4.83 17.81 5.28
CA ARG A 161 -5.51 17.66 6.57
C ARG A 161 -4.70 16.94 7.64
N ASP A 162 -3.79 16.04 7.25
CA ASP A 162 -3.11 15.16 8.20
C ASP A 162 -1.58 15.23 8.08
N PRO A 163 -0.89 15.78 9.10
CA PRO A 163 0.57 15.87 9.12
C PRO A 163 1.28 14.50 9.05
N ALA A 164 0.67 13.42 9.58
CA ALA A 164 1.26 12.08 9.50
C ALA A 164 1.30 11.60 8.05
N VAL A 165 0.23 11.87 7.28
CA VAL A 165 0.20 11.57 5.83
C VAL A 165 1.28 12.35 5.08
N VAL A 166 1.50 13.63 5.42
CA VAL A 166 2.58 14.45 4.83
C VAL A 166 3.95 13.80 5.06
N MET A 167 4.22 13.34 6.28
CA MET A 167 5.52 12.74 6.62
C MET A 167 5.79 11.46 5.81
N VAL A 168 4.80 10.59 5.70
CA VAL A 168 4.94 9.34 4.93
C VAL A 168 4.97 9.61 3.42
N HIS A 169 4.21 10.60 2.93
CA HIS A 169 4.33 11.06 1.55
C HIS A 169 5.76 11.53 1.23
N ALA A 170 6.39 12.27 2.14
CA ALA A 170 7.77 12.74 1.92
C ALA A 170 8.78 11.56 1.85
N GLU A 171 8.57 10.47 2.60
CA GLU A 171 9.38 9.26 2.47
C GLU A 171 9.21 8.61 1.09
N LEU A 172 7.97 8.47 0.62
CA LEU A 172 7.65 7.94 -0.70
C LEU A 172 8.24 8.82 -1.82
N ALA A 173 8.15 10.14 -1.69
CA ALA A 173 8.71 11.09 -2.65
C ALA A 173 10.24 10.97 -2.80
N ARG A 174 10.96 10.58 -1.74
CA ARG A 174 12.40 10.30 -1.82
C ARG A 174 12.72 9.11 -2.71
N ILE A 175 11.87 8.05 -2.67
CA ILE A 175 12.03 6.90 -3.57
C ILE A 175 11.86 7.36 -5.02
N PHE A 176 10.87 8.21 -5.28
CA PHE A 176 10.62 8.75 -6.61
C PHE A 176 11.76 9.64 -7.13
N ALA A 177 12.36 10.44 -6.24
CA ALA A 177 13.47 11.35 -6.62
C ALA A 177 14.77 10.62 -6.98
N ASN A 178 14.97 9.41 -6.43
CA ASN A 178 16.16 8.60 -6.68
C ASN A 178 16.09 7.77 -7.98
N GLU A 179 14.98 7.87 -8.71
CA GLU A 179 14.86 7.26 -10.04
C GLU A 179 15.13 8.32 -11.11
N PRO A 180 15.99 8.04 -12.10
CA PRO A 180 16.17 8.91 -13.24
C PRO A 180 14.82 9.08 -13.95
N GLY A 181 14.33 10.30 -14.02
CA GLY A 181 13.16 10.62 -14.84
C GLY A 181 13.49 10.39 -16.31
N GLU A 182 12.48 10.25 -17.17
CA GLU A 182 12.62 10.13 -18.64
C GLU A 182 13.31 11.32 -19.33
N ALA A 183 14.05 12.15 -18.61
CA ALA A 183 14.80 13.29 -19.14
C ALA A 183 16.13 12.82 -19.74
N GLY A 184 16.09 12.04 -20.83
CA GLY A 184 17.32 11.57 -21.47
C GLY A 184 17.17 10.81 -22.77
N ALA A 185 15.99 10.80 -23.38
CA ALA A 185 15.82 10.32 -24.75
C ALA A 185 15.48 11.51 -25.67
N ILE A 186 16.50 12.26 -26.03
CA ILE A 186 16.50 13.17 -27.20
C ILE A 186 17.48 12.60 -28.20
#